data_f7fc30ff4d915804dd08f0101e7fa77f
#
_entry.id   f7fc30ff4d915804dd08f0101e7fa77f
#
_cell.length_a   1.000
_cell.length_b   1.000
_cell.length_c   1.000
_cell.angle_alpha   90.00
_cell.angle_beta   90.00
_cell.angle_gamma   90.00
#
_symmetry.space_group_name_H-M   'P 1'
#
loop_
_entity.id
_entity.type
_entity.pdbx_description
1 polymer ?
#
loop_
_entity_poly.entity_id
_entity_poly.type
_entity_poly.pdbx_seq_one_letter_code
_entity_poly.pdbx_strand_id
1 'polypeptide(L)'
;MDMFQKLEKVLKKINLKRKNKLFFIQLFFFLGVIHAQIDQRFDLFDWEIVGQNESINSISEGYQYIFFATDANGILRFNKFSRKFESNLYLGQGIKSKIIKHVYFDKNTGILWLAGDKGLEFSNSGQGNWNNINFKRLSINSLRNIDDIGSSKSYLWIKTMSYYIKIDHISGSFLGVFTYPDERNIDWGDINFNNLYSSRDFSFEDYFVDEAWLLGNDSAADNNGIFHKYNSYLKTENGYSWIGLSNGQLLFIDDFSKTISPQTFGVRVSVPLTISINDKIWIGGINNQFSAISSIENRFDEIENFVESNYSGFSNSDFFSSEIVNDEIWFGSNGKVVVYNIRSDFFRT
;
A
#
# COMPACT_ATOMS: atom_id res chain seq x y z
N MET A 1 14.29 29.45 79.57
CA MET A 1 14.83 28.41 78.66
C MET A 1 13.72 27.52 78.01
N ASP A 2 12.48 27.58 78.49
CA ASP A 2 11.39 26.67 78.02
C ASP A 2 10.60 27.17 76.79
N MET A 3 10.56 28.48 76.58
CA MET A 3 9.75 29.03 75.48
C MET A 3 10.43 28.89 74.10
N PHE A 4 11.76 29.00 74.04
CA PHE A 4 12.52 28.83 72.82
C PHE A 4 12.48 27.40 72.28
N GLN A 5 12.53 26.42 73.19
CA GLN A 5 12.45 25.00 72.80
C GLN A 5 11.05 24.58 72.30
N LYS A 6 9.98 25.23 72.81
CA LYS A 6 8.63 25.02 72.26
C LYS A 6 8.45 25.62 70.90
N LEU A 7 9.01 26.80 70.64
CA LEU A 7 8.95 27.45 69.31
C LEU A 7 9.72 26.63 68.29
N GLU A 8 10.88 26.10 68.62
CA GLU A 8 11.68 25.27 67.74
C GLU A 8 10.97 23.97 67.34
N LYS A 9 10.26 23.31 68.31
CA LYS A 9 9.45 22.14 68.06
C LYS A 9 8.25 22.43 67.15
N VAL A 10 7.62 23.59 67.29
CA VAL A 10 6.49 23.98 66.46
C VAL A 10 6.98 24.31 65.03
N LEU A 11 8.09 25.02 64.89
CA LEU A 11 8.69 25.31 63.60
C LEU A 11 9.17 24.04 62.85
N LYS A 12 9.78 23.11 63.57
CA LYS A 12 10.10 21.78 62.99
C LYS A 12 8.87 21.00 62.55
N LYS A 13 7.79 21.07 63.30
CA LYS A 13 6.53 20.38 62.98
C LYS A 13 5.83 21.01 61.76
N ILE A 14 5.91 22.36 61.60
CA ILE A 14 5.39 23.10 60.46
C ILE A 14 6.25 22.83 59.21
N ASN A 15 7.59 22.81 59.34
CA ASN A 15 8.49 22.46 58.24
C ASN A 15 8.33 21.02 57.75
N LEU A 16 8.12 20.05 58.67
CA LEU A 16 7.80 18.68 58.29
C LEU A 16 6.46 18.59 57.52
N LYS A 17 5.43 19.29 57.98
CA LYS A 17 4.14 19.35 57.27
C LYS A 17 4.24 19.99 55.91
N ARG A 18 5.11 21.02 55.76
CA ARG A 18 5.35 21.70 54.50
C ARG A 18 6.17 20.83 53.52
N LYS A 19 7.20 20.13 53.99
CA LYS A 19 7.98 19.16 53.21
C LYS A 19 7.10 17.97 52.78
N ASN A 20 6.25 17.47 53.64
CA ASN A 20 5.33 16.39 53.26
C ASN A 20 4.28 16.87 52.24
N LYS A 21 3.75 18.10 52.36
CA LYS A 21 2.87 18.66 51.31
C LYS A 21 3.59 18.83 49.96
N LEU A 22 4.83 19.31 49.98
CA LEU A 22 5.62 19.43 48.74
C LEU A 22 5.92 18.05 48.14
N PHE A 23 6.26 17.08 48.95
CA PHE A 23 6.47 15.69 48.52
C PHE A 23 5.20 15.08 47.89
N PHE A 24 4.04 15.29 48.53
CA PHE A 24 2.75 14.82 47.95
C PHE A 24 2.39 15.56 46.66
N ILE A 25 2.67 16.85 46.53
CA ILE A 25 2.46 17.63 45.32
C ILE A 25 3.40 17.11 44.19
N GLN A 26 4.67 16.87 44.50
CA GLN A 26 5.63 16.31 43.55
C GLN A 26 5.24 14.87 43.14
N LEU A 27 4.80 14.05 44.09
CA LEU A 27 4.33 12.69 43.81
C LEU A 27 3.05 12.71 42.93
N PHE A 28 2.14 13.65 43.18
CA PHE A 28 0.93 13.83 42.37
C PHE A 28 1.26 14.33 40.94
N PHE A 29 2.23 15.21 40.82
CA PHE A 29 2.74 15.65 39.51
C PHE A 29 3.43 14.50 38.78
N PHE A 30 4.23 13.70 39.47
CA PHE A 30 4.88 12.51 38.88
C PHE A 30 3.87 11.46 38.45
N LEU A 31 2.86 11.18 39.27
CA LEU A 31 1.76 10.26 38.92
C LEU A 31 0.89 10.82 37.78
N GLY A 32 0.67 12.15 37.74
CA GLY A 32 -0.05 12.81 36.65
C GLY A 32 0.71 12.75 35.31
N VAL A 33 2.02 12.84 35.34
CA VAL A 33 2.86 12.73 34.13
C VAL A 33 2.90 11.27 33.63
N ILE A 34 2.85 10.28 34.52
CA ILE A 34 2.80 8.87 34.15
C ILE A 34 1.41 8.50 33.54
N HIS A 35 0.33 9.17 33.95
CA HIS A 35 -1.00 8.97 33.39
C HIS A 35 -1.29 9.86 32.18
N ALA A 36 -0.48 10.90 31.91
CA ALA A 36 -0.62 11.76 30.75
C ALA A 36 0.04 11.17 29.47
N GLN A 37 0.84 10.13 29.62
CA GLN A 37 1.16 9.25 28.51
C GLN A 37 0.01 8.24 28.40
N ILE A 38 -1.06 8.61 27.74
CA ILE A 38 -1.91 7.66 27.06
C ILE A 38 -1.00 7.05 26.00
N ASP A 39 -0.37 5.96 26.38
CA ASP A 39 0.38 5.10 25.48
C ASP A 39 -0.67 4.37 24.62
N GLN A 40 -1.29 5.10 23.73
CA GLN A 40 -1.96 4.50 22.60
C GLN A 40 -0.83 3.96 21.73
N ARG A 41 -0.36 2.77 22.12
CA ARG A 41 0.48 1.96 21.24
C ARG A 41 -0.44 1.48 20.14
N PHE A 42 -0.44 2.23 19.06
CA PHE A 42 -0.95 1.69 17.82
C PHE A 42 -0.01 0.56 17.43
N ASP A 43 -0.55 -0.63 17.25
CA ASP A 43 0.19 -1.71 16.64
C ASP A 43 0.53 -1.36 15.19
N LEU A 44 1.54 -1.99 14.63
CA LEU A 44 1.98 -1.75 13.25
C LEU A 44 0.86 -1.85 12.22
N PHE A 45 -0.18 -2.63 12.53
CA PHE A 45 -1.34 -2.86 11.66
C PHE A 45 -2.57 -2.02 12.02
N ASP A 46 -2.49 -1.13 13.01
CA ASP A 46 -3.56 -0.18 13.35
C ASP A 46 -3.63 1.01 12.39
N TRP A 47 -2.62 1.16 11.53
CA TRP A 47 -2.53 2.22 10.54
C TRP A 47 -2.67 1.65 9.13
N GLU A 48 -3.51 2.26 8.34
CA GLU A 48 -3.64 1.94 6.93
C GLU A 48 -3.49 3.21 6.09
N ILE A 49 -2.70 3.12 5.01
CA ILE A 49 -2.59 4.18 4.02
C ILE A 49 -3.55 3.84 2.90
N VAL A 50 -4.55 4.66 2.75
CA VAL A 50 -5.53 4.57 1.65
C VAL A 50 -5.19 5.67 0.67
N GLY A 51 -4.56 5.32 -0.43
CA GLY A 51 -4.14 6.27 -1.43
C GLY A 51 -4.25 5.72 -2.85
N GLN A 52 -4.14 6.60 -3.82
CA GLN A 52 -4.06 6.23 -5.22
C GLN A 52 -2.68 5.63 -5.51
N ASN A 53 -2.65 4.51 -6.21
CA ASN A 53 -1.41 4.00 -6.80
C ASN A 53 -1.12 4.75 -8.10
N GLU A 54 0.15 5.12 -8.29
CA GLU A 54 0.61 5.73 -9.53
C GLU A 54 0.98 4.69 -10.57
N SER A 55 1.48 3.53 -10.13
CA SER A 55 1.92 2.45 -11.01
C SER A 55 1.99 1.12 -10.27
N ILE A 56 1.70 0.03 -10.95
CA ILE A 56 2.02 -1.33 -10.51
C ILE A 56 3.27 -1.78 -11.26
N ASN A 57 4.36 -1.95 -10.54
CA ASN A 57 5.68 -2.16 -11.15
C ASN A 57 6.05 -3.62 -11.34
N SER A 58 5.65 -4.49 -10.42
CA SER A 58 6.02 -5.91 -10.38
C SER A 58 4.98 -6.70 -9.62
N ILE A 59 4.83 -7.99 -9.96
CA ILE A 59 3.85 -8.90 -9.37
C ILE A 59 4.56 -10.18 -8.98
N SER A 60 4.27 -10.73 -7.79
CA SER A 60 4.83 -12.01 -7.38
C SER A 60 3.82 -12.90 -6.69
N GLU A 61 3.84 -14.19 -7.03
CA GLU A 61 2.95 -15.19 -6.45
C GLU A 61 3.59 -15.85 -5.23
N GLY A 62 2.98 -15.64 -4.06
CA GLY A 62 3.28 -16.38 -2.84
C GLY A 62 2.32 -17.55 -2.60
N TYR A 63 2.44 -18.20 -1.45
CA TYR A 63 1.59 -19.33 -1.11
C TYR A 63 0.13 -18.91 -0.90
N GLN A 64 -0.10 -17.88 -0.11
CA GLN A 64 -1.43 -17.37 0.24
C GLN A 64 -1.81 -16.14 -0.58
N TYR A 65 -0.83 -15.30 -0.89
CA TYR A 65 -1.05 -13.99 -1.50
C TYR A 65 -0.41 -13.87 -2.87
N ILE A 66 -1.01 -13.03 -3.70
CA ILE A 66 -0.33 -12.38 -4.80
C ILE A 66 0.05 -10.98 -4.32
N PHE A 67 1.30 -10.61 -4.51
CA PHE A 67 1.89 -9.36 -4.09
C PHE A 67 2.11 -8.44 -5.28
N PHE A 68 1.76 -7.16 -5.14
CA PHE A 68 1.91 -6.18 -6.20
C PHE A 68 2.74 -4.99 -5.68
N ALA A 69 3.89 -4.75 -6.28
CA ALA A 69 4.75 -3.61 -5.96
C ALA A 69 4.19 -2.32 -6.55
N THR A 70 4.13 -1.26 -5.75
CA THR A 70 3.58 0.03 -6.15
C THR A 70 4.56 1.20 -5.96
N ASP A 71 4.31 2.31 -6.65
CA ASP A 71 5.13 3.52 -6.51
C ASP A 71 4.83 4.35 -5.25
N ALA A 72 3.67 4.17 -4.62
CA ALA A 72 3.26 5.05 -3.54
C ALA A 72 2.76 4.32 -2.28
N ASN A 73 2.08 3.18 -2.43
CA ASN A 73 1.33 2.52 -1.36
C ASN A 73 1.95 1.19 -0.90
N GLY A 74 3.26 1.02 -1.08
CA GLY A 74 3.95 -0.19 -0.65
C GLY A 74 3.58 -1.40 -1.50
N ILE A 75 3.16 -2.48 -0.85
CA ILE A 75 2.77 -3.74 -1.49
C ILE A 75 1.29 -3.99 -1.28
N LEU A 76 0.53 -4.09 -2.35
CA LEU A 76 -0.84 -4.60 -2.31
C LEU A 76 -0.82 -6.11 -2.18
N ARG A 77 -1.81 -6.67 -1.50
CA ARG A 77 -1.94 -8.11 -1.30
C ARG A 77 -3.33 -8.60 -1.72
N PHE A 78 -3.36 -9.57 -2.61
CA PHE A 78 -4.59 -10.30 -2.96
C PHE A 78 -4.52 -11.70 -2.36
N ASN A 79 -5.45 -12.02 -1.49
CA ASN A 79 -5.56 -13.35 -0.89
C ASN A 79 -6.22 -14.31 -1.88
N LYS A 80 -5.48 -15.35 -2.29
CA LYS A 80 -5.92 -16.34 -3.29
C LYS A 80 -7.11 -17.21 -2.82
N PHE A 81 -7.30 -17.36 -1.51
CA PHE A 81 -8.35 -18.18 -0.92
C PHE A 81 -9.65 -17.40 -0.73
N SER A 82 -9.58 -16.22 -0.13
CA SER A 82 -10.75 -15.34 0.07
C SER A 82 -11.15 -14.61 -1.21
N ARG A 83 -10.24 -14.52 -2.21
CA ARG A 83 -10.38 -13.73 -3.45
C ARG A 83 -10.66 -12.25 -3.18
N LYS A 84 -10.05 -11.73 -2.12
CA LYS A 84 -10.17 -10.32 -1.72
C LYS A 84 -8.79 -9.69 -1.57
N PHE A 85 -8.74 -8.37 -1.78
CA PHE A 85 -7.58 -7.58 -1.37
C PHE A 85 -7.61 -7.41 0.14
N GLU A 86 -6.43 -7.45 0.75
CA GLU A 86 -6.24 -7.23 2.18
C GLU A 86 -5.32 -6.03 2.39
N SER A 87 -5.23 -5.59 3.65
CA SER A 87 -4.42 -4.43 4.05
C SER A 87 -3.01 -4.46 3.44
N ASN A 88 -2.58 -3.33 2.91
CA ASN A 88 -1.30 -3.18 2.25
C ASN A 88 -0.13 -3.35 3.23
N LEU A 89 1.02 -3.78 2.72
CA LEU A 89 2.28 -3.72 3.46
C LEU A 89 3.03 -2.43 3.08
N TYR A 90 3.30 -1.57 4.05
CA TYR A 90 3.93 -0.26 3.82
C TYR A 90 4.78 0.18 5.03
N LEU A 91 5.12 1.46 5.11
CA LEU A 91 5.97 2.00 6.19
C LEU A 91 5.47 1.66 7.60
N GLY A 92 4.15 1.64 7.82
CA GLY A 92 3.55 1.28 9.09
C GLY A 92 3.85 -0.16 9.52
N GLN A 93 4.01 -1.08 8.59
CA GLN A 93 4.38 -2.48 8.83
C GLN A 93 5.89 -2.73 8.78
N GLY A 94 6.70 -1.66 8.79
CA GLY A 94 8.15 -1.75 8.90
C GLY A 94 8.94 -1.77 7.59
N ILE A 95 8.28 -1.72 6.44
CA ILE A 95 8.94 -1.46 5.15
C ILE A 95 9.53 -0.04 5.20
N LYS A 96 10.75 0.15 4.69
CA LYS A 96 11.41 1.48 4.68
C LYS A 96 11.21 2.22 3.38
N SER A 97 11.01 1.49 2.30
CA SER A 97 10.85 2.05 0.96
C SER A 97 9.41 2.52 0.72
N LYS A 98 9.26 3.69 0.11
CA LYS A 98 7.98 4.20 -0.38
C LYS A 98 7.71 3.74 -1.81
N ILE A 99 8.73 3.80 -2.65
CA ILE A 99 8.70 3.36 -4.05
C ILE A 99 9.27 1.95 -4.09
N ILE A 100 8.49 0.99 -4.53
CA ILE A 100 8.91 -0.39 -4.68
C ILE A 100 8.85 -0.75 -6.16
N LYS A 101 10.01 -1.07 -6.74
CA LYS A 101 10.12 -1.42 -8.15
C LYS A 101 9.93 -2.92 -8.40
N HIS A 102 10.47 -3.75 -7.51
CA HIS A 102 10.35 -5.20 -7.63
C HIS A 102 9.86 -5.81 -6.33
N VAL A 103 8.98 -6.78 -6.46
CA VAL A 103 8.56 -7.70 -5.40
C VAL A 103 8.83 -9.13 -5.87
N TYR A 104 9.39 -9.95 -5.01
CA TYR A 104 9.66 -11.35 -5.31
C TYR A 104 9.41 -12.22 -4.08
N PHE A 105 8.56 -13.21 -4.21
CA PHE A 105 8.34 -14.21 -3.17
C PHE A 105 9.16 -15.47 -3.50
N ASP A 106 10.19 -15.73 -2.73
CA ASP A 106 11.00 -16.93 -2.88
C ASP A 106 10.26 -18.16 -2.33
N LYS A 107 9.71 -18.96 -3.22
CA LYS A 107 8.97 -20.19 -2.88
C LYS A 107 9.85 -21.24 -2.17
N ASN A 108 11.19 -21.16 -2.27
CA ASN A 108 12.08 -22.10 -1.58
C ASN A 108 12.23 -21.80 -0.08
N THR A 109 12.19 -20.52 0.29
CA THR A 109 12.41 -20.07 1.67
C THR A 109 11.16 -19.51 2.33
N GLY A 110 10.15 -19.13 1.56
CA GLY A 110 8.97 -18.40 2.04
C GLY A 110 9.26 -16.92 2.37
N ILE A 111 10.38 -16.39 1.92
CA ILE A 111 10.79 -15.02 2.18
C ILE A 111 10.25 -14.10 1.08
N LEU A 112 9.64 -12.98 1.48
CA LEU A 112 9.24 -11.91 0.58
C LEU A 112 10.38 -10.90 0.45
N TRP A 113 10.84 -10.65 -0.78
CA TRP A 113 11.90 -9.73 -1.13
C TRP A 113 11.36 -8.52 -1.88
N LEU A 114 11.87 -7.34 -1.57
CA LEU A 114 11.50 -6.07 -2.17
C LEU A 114 12.74 -5.30 -2.60
N ALA A 115 12.75 -4.76 -3.81
CA ALA A 115 13.71 -3.74 -4.19
C ALA A 115 13.00 -2.38 -4.28
N GLY A 116 13.35 -1.49 -3.36
CA GLY A 116 12.76 -0.16 -3.26
C GLY A 116 13.79 0.96 -3.14
N ASP A 117 13.32 2.19 -3.00
CA ASP A 117 14.17 3.39 -2.97
C ASP A 117 15.16 3.42 -1.78
N LYS A 118 14.97 2.60 -0.75
CA LYS A 118 15.87 2.51 0.42
C LYS A 118 16.81 1.31 0.39
N GLY A 119 16.69 0.41 -0.57
CA GLY A 119 17.53 -0.79 -0.67
C GLY A 119 16.76 -2.03 -1.03
N LEU A 120 17.41 -3.17 -0.80
CA LEU A 120 16.78 -4.47 -0.84
C LEU A 120 16.25 -4.79 0.55
N GLU A 121 14.97 -5.06 0.64
CA GLU A 121 14.29 -5.39 1.91
C GLU A 121 13.72 -6.80 1.86
N PHE A 122 13.70 -7.49 3.00
CA PHE A 122 13.13 -8.83 3.06
C PHE A 122 12.54 -9.17 4.43
N SER A 123 11.52 -10.01 4.41
CA SER A 123 10.82 -10.48 5.61
C SER A 123 10.37 -11.93 5.47
N ASN A 124 10.60 -12.71 6.51
CA ASN A 124 10.22 -14.13 6.54
C ASN A 124 8.69 -14.37 6.60
N SER A 125 7.93 -13.37 6.98
CA SER A 125 6.47 -13.52 7.15
C SER A 125 5.66 -12.51 6.34
N GLY A 126 6.32 -11.51 5.73
CA GLY A 126 5.62 -10.36 5.17
C GLY A 126 4.83 -9.55 6.22
N GLN A 127 5.07 -9.81 7.50
CA GLN A 127 4.33 -9.21 8.63
C GLN A 127 5.30 -8.62 9.64
N GLY A 128 5.80 -7.41 9.41
CA GLY A 128 6.78 -6.78 10.29
C GLY A 128 8.18 -7.41 10.19
N ASN A 129 9.11 -6.95 11.02
CA ASN A 129 10.49 -7.46 11.06
C ASN A 129 11.19 -7.50 9.69
N TRP A 130 11.20 -6.35 9.02
CA TRP A 130 11.88 -6.18 7.76
C TRP A 130 13.37 -5.95 7.95
N ASN A 131 14.18 -6.77 7.31
CA ASN A 131 15.61 -6.55 7.15
C ASN A 131 15.87 -5.66 5.93
N ASN A 132 16.89 -4.81 5.99
CA ASN A 132 17.24 -3.91 4.90
C ASN A 132 18.72 -4.02 4.57
N ILE A 133 19.01 -4.19 3.30
CA ILE A 133 20.37 -4.23 2.74
C ILE A 133 20.54 -3.01 1.84
N ASN A 134 21.45 -2.12 2.21
CA ASN A 134 21.75 -0.95 1.38
C ASN A 134 22.36 -1.39 0.04
N PHE A 135 21.94 -0.80 -1.06
CA PHE A 135 22.42 -1.09 -2.41
C PHE A 135 23.94 -0.96 -2.57
N LYS A 136 24.58 -0.05 -1.83
CA LYS A 136 26.05 0.08 -1.84
C LYS A 136 26.77 -1.20 -1.41
N ARG A 137 26.18 -1.99 -0.50
CA ARG A 137 26.73 -3.28 -0.07
C ARG A 137 26.60 -4.36 -1.14
N LEU A 138 25.70 -4.16 -2.08
CA LEU A 138 25.42 -5.08 -3.18
C LEU A 138 26.08 -4.62 -4.49
N SER A 139 26.91 -3.59 -4.48
CA SER A 139 27.50 -2.98 -5.69
C SER A 139 26.45 -2.45 -6.67
N ILE A 140 25.27 -2.06 -6.18
CA ILE A 140 24.19 -1.46 -6.96
C ILE A 140 24.23 0.05 -6.75
N ASN A 141 24.26 0.81 -7.83
CA ASN A 141 24.33 2.29 -7.77
C ASN A 141 22.95 2.92 -7.50
N SER A 142 21.90 2.35 -8.06
CA SER A 142 20.54 2.84 -7.89
C SER A 142 19.50 1.75 -8.13
N LEU A 143 18.27 1.98 -7.64
CA LEU A 143 17.13 1.11 -7.88
C LEU A 143 16.86 0.87 -9.38
N ARG A 144 17.12 1.87 -10.23
CA ARG A 144 16.93 1.78 -11.68
C ARG A 144 17.81 0.74 -12.37
N ASN A 145 18.94 0.38 -11.74
CA ASN A 145 19.86 -0.62 -12.29
C ASN A 145 19.38 -2.06 -12.06
N ILE A 146 18.36 -2.28 -11.25
CA ILE A 146 17.78 -3.60 -11.04
C ILE A 146 16.76 -3.85 -12.15
N ASP A 147 16.97 -4.92 -12.91
CA ASP A 147 16.06 -5.37 -13.95
C ASP A 147 15.07 -6.39 -13.42
N ASP A 148 15.55 -7.27 -12.50
CA ASP A 148 14.73 -8.36 -12.00
C ASP A 148 15.31 -8.97 -10.71
N ILE A 149 14.47 -9.69 -9.97
CA ILE A 149 14.84 -10.49 -8.79
C ILE A 149 14.29 -11.90 -9.00
N GLY A 150 15.15 -12.90 -8.77
CA GLY A 150 14.75 -14.28 -8.87
C GLY A 150 15.46 -15.15 -7.85
N SER A 151 15.05 -16.41 -7.71
CA SER A 151 15.76 -17.38 -6.88
C SER A 151 16.03 -18.68 -7.60
N SER A 152 17.15 -19.28 -7.26
CA SER A 152 17.45 -20.68 -7.48
C SER A 152 17.06 -21.48 -6.24
N LYS A 153 17.33 -22.77 -6.25
CA LYS A 153 17.10 -23.62 -5.08
C LYS A 153 17.87 -23.15 -3.84
N SER A 154 19.04 -22.49 -4.02
CA SER A 154 19.97 -22.19 -2.94
C SER A 154 20.23 -20.71 -2.72
N TYR A 155 19.94 -19.85 -3.68
CA TYR A 155 20.35 -18.45 -3.65
C TYR A 155 19.31 -17.52 -4.27
N LEU A 156 19.30 -16.28 -3.79
CA LEU A 156 18.64 -15.17 -4.45
C LEU A 156 19.58 -14.53 -5.48
N TRP A 157 19.02 -14.16 -6.61
CA TRP A 157 19.71 -13.50 -7.70
C TRP A 157 19.07 -12.16 -8.03
N ILE A 158 19.89 -11.14 -8.18
CA ILE A 158 19.46 -9.85 -8.71
C ILE A 158 20.08 -9.69 -10.09
N LYS A 159 19.25 -9.52 -11.10
CA LYS A 159 19.67 -9.19 -12.45
C LYS A 159 19.80 -7.69 -12.59
N THR A 160 20.89 -7.26 -13.18
CA THR A 160 21.13 -5.87 -13.60
C THR A 160 21.41 -5.83 -15.09
N MET A 161 21.43 -4.65 -15.69
CA MET A 161 21.73 -4.48 -17.13
C MET A 161 23.05 -5.14 -17.56
N SER A 162 24.03 -5.29 -16.67
CA SER A 162 25.41 -5.69 -17.04
C SER A 162 25.97 -6.88 -16.25
N TYR A 163 25.36 -7.25 -15.14
CA TYR A 163 25.85 -8.29 -14.25
C TYR A 163 24.74 -8.85 -13.37
N TYR A 164 25.06 -9.94 -12.69
CA TYR A 164 24.18 -10.60 -11.74
C TYR A 164 24.80 -10.55 -10.34
N ILE A 165 23.96 -10.42 -9.33
CA ILE A 165 24.38 -10.41 -7.92
C ILE A 165 23.80 -11.63 -7.25
N LYS A 166 24.66 -12.38 -6.56
CA LYS A 166 24.31 -13.56 -5.79
C LYS A 166 24.21 -13.22 -4.32
N ILE A 167 23.13 -13.63 -3.69
CA ILE A 167 22.81 -13.34 -2.29
C ILE A 167 22.36 -14.64 -1.64
N ASP A 168 22.78 -14.88 -0.40
CA ASP A 168 22.21 -15.93 0.42
C ASP A 168 20.74 -15.59 0.74
N HIS A 169 19.82 -16.41 0.31
CA HIS A 169 18.39 -16.12 0.33
C HIS A 169 17.74 -16.22 1.72
N ILE A 170 18.47 -16.67 2.75
CA ILE A 170 17.99 -16.72 4.13
C ILE A 170 18.53 -15.53 4.93
N SER A 171 19.84 -15.30 4.86
CA SER A 171 20.52 -14.27 5.66
C SER A 171 20.59 -12.89 4.98
N GLY A 172 20.40 -12.84 3.66
CA GLY A 172 20.63 -11.64 2.87
C GLY A 172 22.11 -11.29 2.67
N SER A 173 23.03 -12.23 2.95
CA SER A 173 24.46 -12.00 2.83
C SER A 173 24.88 -11.91 1.37
N PHE A 174 25.61 -10.85 1.00
CA PHE A 174 26.21 -10.68 -0.32
C PHE A 174 27.29 -11.75 -0.56
N LEU A 175 27.20 -12.49 -1.67
CA LEU A 175 28.11 -13.57 -2.03
C LEU A 175 29.02 -13.22 -3.20
N GLY A 176 28.61 -12.31 -4.08
CA GLY A 176 29.44 -11.86 -5.19
C GLY A 176 28.68 -11.28 -6.37
N VAL A 177 29.46 -10.80 -7.33
CA VAL A 177 28.99 -10.27 -8.62
C VAL A 177 29.47 -11.21 -9.72
N PHE A 178 28.59 -11.54 -10.65
CA PHE A 178 28.82 -12.51 -11.72
C PHE A 178 28.42 -11.92 -13.07
N THR A 179 29.17 -12.22 -14.12
CA THR A 179 28.76 -11.86 -15.49
C THR A 179 27.57 -12.68 -15.94
N TYR A 180 27.49 -13.93 -15.51
CA TYR A 180 26.38 -14.85 -15.73
C TYR A 180 26.14 -15.64 -14.45
N PRO A 181 24.89 -16.03 -14.15
CA PRO A 181 24.63 -16.90 -13.01
C PRO A 181 25.39 -18.23 -13.16
N ASP A 182 25.92 -18.73 -12.06
CA ASP A 182 26.54 -20.04 -11.99
C ASP A 182 25.53 -21.19 -11.81
N GLU A 183 24.23 -20.86 -11.75
CA GLU A 183 23.11 -21.79 -11.67
C GLU A 183 22.19 -21.64 -12.89
N ARG A 184 21.58 -22.76 -13.31
CA ARG A 184 20.80 -22.79 -14.56
C ARG A 184 19.29 -22.58 -14.37
N ASN A 185 18.76 -22.95 -13.21
CA ASN A 185 17.31 -22.94 -12.96
C ASN A 185 16.99 -21.83 -11.97
N ILE A 186 16.93 -20.61 -12.47
CA ILE A 186 16.50 -19.44 -11.69
C ILE A 186 15.07 -19.11 -12.10
N ASP A 187 14.19 -19.08 -11.12
CA ASP A 187 12.83 -18.54 -11.26
C ASP A 187 12.92 -17.01 -11.10
N TRP A 188 12.60 -16.29 -12.16
CA TRP A 188 12.61 -14.83 -12.19
C TRP A 188 11.27 -14.19 -11.83
N GLY A 189 10.27 -15.01 -11.47
CA GLY A 189 8.97 -14.49 -11.06
C GLY A 189 8.12 -13.94 -12.20
N ASP A 190 7.73 -12.68 -12.11
CA ASP A 190 6.90 -12.03 -13.12
C ASP A 190 7.66 -11.65 -14.40
N ILE A 191 6.90 -11.32 -15.42
CA ILE A 191 7.46 -10.80 -16.67
C ILE A 191 7.39 -9.26 -16.62
N ASN A 192 8.56 -8.64 -16.59
CA ASN A 192 8.65 -7.18 -16.70
C ASN A 192 8.61 -6.77 -18.17
N PHE A 193 7.57 -6.05 -18.58
CA PHE A 193 7.41 -5.59 -19.98
C PHE A 193 8.48 -4.61 -20.43
N ASN A 194 9.08 -3.87 -19.53
CA ASN A 194 10.15 -2.93 -19.87
C ASN A 194 11.43 -3.63 -20.37
N ASN A 195 11.59 -4.92 -20.09
CA ASN A 195 12.74 -5.74 -20.47
C ASN A 195 12.44 -6.70 -21.63
N LEU A 196 11.22 -6.68 -22.16
CA LEU A 196 10.80 -7.55 -23.24
C LEU A 196 11.15 -6.95 -24.61
N TYR A 197 12.37 -7.21 -25.09
CA TYR A 197 12.71 -7.11 -26.52
C TYR A 197 12.10 -8.27 -27.35
N SER A 198 11.30 -9.13 -26.77
CA SER A 198 10.64 -10.21 -27.50
C SER A 198 9.16 -9.89 -27.58
N SER A 199 8.68 -9.69 -28.80
CA SER A 199 7.28 -9.73 -29.18
C SER A 199 6.62 -10.99 -28.63
N ARG A 200 6.04 -10.92 -27.44
CA ARG A 200 5.08 -11.90 -26.99
C ARG A 200 3.75 -11.41 -27.52
N ASP A 201 3.21 -12.15 -28.46
CA ASP A 201 1.85 -11.94 -28.92
C ASP A 201 0.89 -12.28 -27.79
N PHE A 202 0.59 -11.29 -26.93
CA PHE A 202 -0.58 -11.37 -26.07
C PHE A 202 -1.78 -11.16 -26.97
N SER A 203 -2.43 -12.26 -27.34
CA SER A 203 -3.70 -12.19 -28.03
C SER A 203 -4.81 -12.32 -27.00
N PHE A 204 -5.60 -11.28 -26.88
CA PHE A 204 -6.81 -11.25 -26.05
C PHE A 204 -8.09 -11.33 -26.90
N GLU A 205 -7.97 -11.75 -28.15
CA GLU A 205 -9.09 -11.79 -29.09
C GLU A 205 -10.25 -12.68 -28.63
N ASP A 206 -9.93 -13.74 -27.88
CA ASP A 206 -10.93 -14.68 -27.37
C ASP A 206 -11.50 -14.28 -25.99
N TYR A 207 -11.10 -13.12 -25.45
CA TYR A 207 -11.52 -12.70 -24.12
C TYR A 207 -12.60 -11.63 -24.19
N PHE A 208 -13.58 -11.77 -23.31
CA PHE A 208 -14.53 -10.70 -22.99
C PHE A 208 -13.89 -9.73 -22.01
N VAL A 209 -13.89 -8.46 -22.36
CA VAL A 209 -13.29 -7.40 -21.53
C VAL A 209 -14.38 -6.57 -20.89
N ASP A 210 -14.41 -6.53 -19.57
CA ASP A 210 -15.36 -5.74 -18.81
C ASP A 210 -15.11 -4.23 -18.98
N GLU A 211 -16.14 -3.43 -18.68
CA GLU A 211 -16.08 -1.96 -18.64
C GLU A 211 -15.64 -1.30 -19.98
N ALA A 212 -15.82 -1.97 -21.10
CA ALA A 212 -15.48 -1.46 -22.44
C ALA A 212 -13.99 -1.05 -22.61
N TRP A 213 -13.07 -1.69 -21.90
CA TRP A 213 -11.65 -1.51 -22.12
C TRP A 213 -11.21 -2.15 -23.45
N LEU A 214 -10.20 -1.54 -24.07
CA LEU A 214 -9.59 -2.05 -25.29
C LEU A 214 -8.16 -2.50 -24.99
N LEU A 215 -7.83 -3.74 -25.28
CA LEU A 215 -6.52 -4.31 -25.02
C LEU A 215 -5.68 -4.37 -26.28
N GLY A 216 -4.47 -3.80 -26.20
CA GLY A 216 -3.41 -3.91 -27.20
C GLY A 216 -2.31 -4.87 -26.77
N ASN A 217 -1.21 -4.90 -27.53
CA ASN A 217 -0.08 -5.80 -27.26
C ASN A 217 0.78 -5.36 -26.07
N ASP A 218 0.85 -4.05 -25.79
CA ASP A 218 1.72 -3.44 -24.77
C ASP A 218 0.99 -2.45 -23.85
N SER A 219 -0.27 -2.21 -24.11
CA SER A 219 -1.08 -1.22 -23.41
C SER A 219 -2.56 -1.54 -23.49
N ALA A 220 -3.32 -1.03 -22.52
CA ALA A 220 -4.77 -1.06 -22.51
C ALA A 220 -5.33 0.36 -22.54
N ALA A 221 -6.39 0.59 -23.30
CA ALA A 221 -7.17 1.82 -23.23
C ALA A 221 -8.36 1.61 -22.31
N ASP A 222 -8.57 2.53 -21.37
CA ASP A 222 -9.73 2.55 -20.51
C ASP A 222 -11.01 3.00 -21.26
N ASN A 223 -12.14 3.01 -20.58
CA ASN A 223 -13.43 3.44 -21.13
C ASN A 223 -13.46 4.92 -21.58
N ASN A 224 -12.48 5.74 -21.18
CA ASN A 224 -12.29 7.11 -21.63
C ASN A 224 -11.32 7.21 -22.83
N GLY A 225 -10.77 6.08 -23.29
CA GLY A 225 -9.80 6.02 -24.38
C GLY A 225 -8.38 6.41 -23.98
N ILE A 226 -8.07 6.46 -22.66
CA ILE A 226 -6.71 6.75 -22.17
C ILE A 226 -5.88 5.48 -22.16
N PHE A 227 -4.70 5.53 -22.78
CA PHE A 227 -3.80 4.38 -22.86
C PHE A 227 -2.90 4.25 -21.63
N HIS A 228 -2.87 3.06 -21.08
CA HIS A 228 -2.05 2.66 -19.93
C HIS A 228 -1.11 1.53 -20.31
N LYS A 229 0.18 1.72 -20.13
CA LYS A 229 1.19 0.72 -20.47
C LYS A 229 1.14 -0.45 -19.52
N TYR A 230 1.43 -1.63 -20.04
CA TYR A 230 1.71 -2.83 -19.23
C TYR A 230 3.11 -2.70 -18.62
N ASN A 231 3.24 -2.85 -17.32
CA ASN A 231 4.51 -2.84 -16.62
C ASN A 231 4.96 -4.25 -16.23
N SER A 232 4.03 -5.09 -15.79
CA SER A 232 4.30 -6.43 -15.29
C SER A 232 3.18 -7.39 -15.65
N TYR A 233 3.52 -8.67 -15.81
CA TYR A 233 2.59 -9.76 -16.07
C TYR A 233 2.95 -10.97 -15.24
N LEU A 234 1.99 -11.54 -14.57
CA LEU A 234 2.12 -12.80 -13.85
C LEU A 234 1.04 -13.77 -14.31
N LYS A 235 1.44 -14.99 -14.67
CA LYS A 235 0.55 -16.12 -14.86
C LYS A 235 0.65 -17.04 -13.66
N THR A 236 -0.47 -17.27 -12.98
CA THR A 236 -0.54 -18.19 -11.85
C THR A 236 -0.78 -19.63 -12.29
N GLU A 237 -0.43 -20.59 -11.45
CA GLU A 237 -0.64 -22.00 -11.72
C GLU A 237 -2.12 -22.38 -11.83
N ASN A 238 -3.01 -21.57 -11.27
CA ASN A 238 -4.45 -21.83 -11.19
C ASN A 238 -5.27 -21.28 -12.37
N GLY A 239 -4.62 -20.92 -13.49
CA GLY A 239 -5.32 -20.43 -14.69
C GLY A 239 -5.83 -18.98 -14.56
N TYR A 240 -5.30 -18.21 -13.64
CA TYR A 240 -5.48 -16.76 -13.55
C TYR A 240 -4.20 -16.04 -13.97
N SER A 241 -4.37 -14.86 -14.51
CA SER A 241 -3.23 -13.99 -14.83
C SER A 241 -3.50 -12.57 -14.39
N TRP A 242 -2.43 -11.81 -14.19
CA TRP A 242 -2.50 -10.43 -13.74
C TRP A 242 -1.60 -9.56 -14.58
N ILE A 243 -2.08 -8.39 -14.98
CA ILE A 243 -1.27 -7.36 -15.64
C ILE A 243 -1.28 -6.10 -14.76
N GLY A 244 -0.10 -5.63 -14.40
CA GLY A 244 0.09 -4.36 -13.72
C GLY A 244 0.20 -3.21 -14.70
N LEU A 245 -0.55 -2.13 -14.49
CA LEU A 245 -0.63 -0.98 -15.37
C LEU A 245 0.14 0.22 -14.82
N SER A 246 0.52 1.10 -15.74
CA SER A 246 1.23 2.35 -15.43
C SER A 246 0.39 3.41 -14.71
N ASN A 247 -0.90 3.20 -14.55
CA ASN A 247 -1.81 4.08 -13.83
C ASN A 247 -2.23 3.52 -12.44
N GLY A 248 -1.57 2.46 -11.99
CA GLY A 248 -1.85 1.83 -10.69
C GLY A 248 -3.05 0.90 -10.66
N GLN A 249 -3.67 0.61 -11.80
CA GLN A 249 -4.71 -0.41 -11.92
C GLN A 249 -4.10 -1.77 -12.26
N LEU A 250 -4.90 -2.82 -12.08
CA LEU A 250 -4.59 -4.18 -12.52
C LEU A 250 -5.64 -4.67 -13.50
N LEU A 251 -5.24 -5.50 -14.43
CA LEU A 251 -6.16 -6.35 -15.18
C LEU A 251 -6.10 -7.75 -14.59
N PHE A 252 -7.23 -8.24 -14.14
CA PHE A 252 -7.41 -9.62 -13.72
C PHE A 252 -7.93 -10.44 -14.91
N ILE A 253 -7.24 -11.49 -15.24
CA ILE A 253 -7.54 -12.37 -16.39
C ILE A 253 -7.93 -13.75 -15.85
N ASP A 254 -9.12 -14.18 -16.17
CA ASP A 254 -9.59 -15.53 -15.90
C ASP A 254 -9.55 -16.35 -17.20
N ASP A 255 -8.57 -17.26 -17.29
CA ASP A 255 -8.37 -18.12 -18.46
C ASP A 255 -9.49 -19.14 -18.65
N PHE A 256 -10.28 -19.44 -17.60
CA PHE A 256 -11.39 -20.40 -17.68
C PHE A 256 -12.66 -19.78 -18.24
N SER A 257 -13.06 -18.63 -17.70
CA SER A 257 -14.23 -17.90 -18.17
C SER A 257 -13.93 -17.05 -19.40
N LYS A 258 -12.65 -16.89 -19.76
CA LYS A 258 -12.19 -15.99 -20.82
C LYS A 258 -12.65 -14.57 -20.60
N THR A 259 -12.52 -14.10 -19.36
CA THR A 259 -12.88 -12.73 -18.99
C THR A 259 -11.65 -11.94 -18.51
N ILE A 260 -11.66 -10.66 -18.78
CA ILE A 260 -10.65 -9.68 -18.29
C ILE A 260 -11.39 -8.57 -17.60
N SER A 261 -11.09 -8.40 -16.31
CA SER A 261 -11.73 -7.38 -15.47
C SER A 261 -10.71 -6.40 -14.93
N PRO A 262 -10.87 -5.09 -15.21
CA PRO A 262 -10.06 -4.06 -14.57
C PRO A 262 -10.31 -4.06 -13.05
N GLN A 263 -9.23 -3.96 -12.28
CA GLN A 263 -9.28 -3.87 -10.83
C GLN A 263 -8.68 -2.53 -10.38
N THR A 264 -9.44 -1.81 -9.59
CA THR A 264 -9.04 -0.51 -9.07
C THR A 264 -8.80 -0.61 -7.56
N PHE A 265 -7.72 -0.02 -7.09
CA PHE A 265 -7.36 -0.03 -5.67
C PHE A 265 -7.28 1.36 -5.12
N GLY A 266 -7.59 1.44 -3.82
CA GLY A 266 -7.47 2.65 -3.08
C GLY A 266 -8.51 3.71 -3.49
N VAL A 267 -8.40 4.85 -2.84
CA VAL A 267 -9.20 6.04 -3.11
C VAL A 267 -8.71 6.68 -4.40
N ARG A 268 -9.62 6.91 -5.34
CA ARG A 268 -9.31 7.51 -6.64
C ARG A 268 -9.48 9.03 -6.68
N VAL A 269 -9.83 9.64 -5.56
CA VAL A 269 -9.86 11.10 -5.40
C VAL A 269 -8.43 11.63 -5.40
N SER A 270 -8.08 12.43 -6.39
CA SER A 270 -6.68 12.88 -6.60
C SER A 270 -6.17 13.76 -5.46
N VAL A 271 -7.00 14.67 -4.97
CA VAL A 271 -6.71 15.51 -3.81
C VAL A 271 -7.92 15.50 -2.90
N PRO A 272 -7.89 14.77 -1.77
CA PRO A 272 -8.97 14.80 -0.78
C PRO A 272 -9.13 16.18 -0.19
N LEU A 273 -10.34 16.73 -0.23
CA LEU A 273 -10.68 18.05 0.31
C LEU A 273 -11.71 17.96 1.43
N THR A 274 -12.53 16.93 1.45
CA THR A 274 -13.57 16.75 2.46
C THR A 274 -13.69 15.28 2.85
N ILE A 275 -13.97 15.03 4.13
CA ILE A 275 -14.18 13.70 4.70
C ILE A 275 -15.40 13.75 5.59
N SER A 276 -16.34 12.82 5.37
CA SER A 276 -17.50 12.60 6.24
C SER A 276 -17.53 11.14 6.69
N ILE A 277 -17.93 10.91 7.92
CA ILE A 277 -17.89 9.57 8.55
C ILE A 277 -19.27 9.23 9.11
N ASN A 278 -19.78 8.09 8.65
CA ASN A 278 -20.92 7.40 9.26
C ASN A 278 -20.53 5.91 9.45
N ASP A 279 -21.28 4.98 8.88
CA ASP A 279 -20.89 3.56 8.80
C ASP A 279 -19.76 3.34 7.78
N LYS A 280 -19.60 4.26 6.82
CA LYS A 280 -18.51 4.32 5.86
C LYS A 280 -17.75 5.65 6.01
N ILE A 281 -16.51 5.68 5.51
CA ILE A 281 -15.75 6.92 5.35
C ILE A 281 -15.97 7.42 3.92
N TRP A 282 -16.50 8.61 3.78
CA TRP A 282 -16.75 9.26 2.50
C TRP A 282 -15.69 10.33 2.25
N ILE A 283 -15.09 10.29 1.08
CA ILE A 283 -14.01 11.20 0.68
C ILE A 283 -14.45 11.91 -0.60
N GLY A 284 -14.53 13.22 -0.54
CA GLY A 284 -14.74 14.08 -1.69
C GLY A 284 -13.51 14.93 -1.97
N GLY A 285 -13.31 15.33 -3.22
CA GLY A 285 -12.16 16.16 -3.56
C GLY A 285 -12.04 16.50 -5.04
N ILE A 286 -10.81 16.75 -5.47
CA ILE A 286 -10.50 17.12 -6.85
C ILE A 286 -10.52 15.87 -7.74
N ASN A 287 -11.25 15.99 -8.84
CA ASN A 287 -11.33 14.98 -9.88
C ASN A 287 -10.32 15.32 -11.01
N ASN A 288 -9.20 14.67 -11.01
CA ASN A 288 -8.19 14.87 -12.06
C ASN A 288 -8.28 13.86 -13.20
N GLN A 289 -8.99 12.74 -13.06
CA GLN A 289 -9.10 11.74 -14.13
C GLN A 289 -10.10 10.60 -13.87
N PHE A 290 -10.46 10.30 -12.59
CA PHE A 290 -11.15 9.06 -12.29
C PHE A 290 -12.41 9.22 -11.47
N SER A 291 -12.32 9.89 -10.32
CA SER A 291 -13.41 10.01 -9.37
C SER A 291 -13.23 11.23 -8.50
N ALA A 292 -14.35 11.90 -8.20
CA ALA A 292 -14.37 13.01 -7.27
C ALA A 292 -14.90 12.60 -5.88
N ILE A 293 -15.51 11.42 -5.77
CA ILE A 293 -16.02 10.85 -4.53
C ILE A 293 -15.58 9.38 -4.44
N SER A 294 -15.13 8.98 -3.26
CA SER A 294 -14.86 7.59 -2.90
C SER A 294 -15.46 7.27 -1.55
N SER A 295 -15.91 6.04 -1.34
CA SER A 295 -16.30 5.53 -0.03
C SER A 295 -15.42 4.36 0.40
N ILE A 296 -15.23 4.25 1.71
CA ILE A 296 -14.42 3.19 2.33
C ILE A 296 -15.27 2.56 3.43
N GLU A 297 -15.45 1.27 3.40
CA GLU A 297 -16.14 0.54 4.47
C GLU A 297 -15.27 0.34 5.72
N ASN A 298 -15.93 -0.01 6.83
CA ASN A 298 -15.40 -0.09 8.20
C ASN A 298 -14.21 -1.01 8.41
N ARG A 299 -13.49 -1.50 7.53
CA ARG A 299 -12.21 -2.22 7.69
C ARG A 299 -11.26 -1.97 6.53
N PHE A 300 -11.55 -0.94 5.72
CA PHE A 300 -10.77 -0.62 4.53
C PHE A 300 -10.73 -1.77 3.51
N ASP A 301 -11.57 -2.79 3.68
CA ASP A 301 -11.61 -3.98 2.84
C ASP A 301 -12.36 -3.72 1.53
N GLU A 302 -13.28 -2.76 1.53
CA GLU A 302 -14.09 -2.41 0.37
C GLU A 302 -14.01 -0.91 0.13
N ILE A 303 -13.46 -0.54 -1.02
CA ILE A 303 -13.37 0.86 -1.48
C ILE A 303 -14.18 0.98 -2.76
N GLU A 304 -15.13 1.89 -2.74
CA GLU A 304 -15.95 2.21 -3.90
C GLU A 304 -15.58 3.58 -4.43
N ASN A 305 -15.36 3.68 -5.73
CA ASN A 305 -15.03 4.91 -6.41
C ASN A 305 -16.15 5.29 -7.37
N PHE A 306 -16.76 6.43 -7.14
CA PHE A 306 -17.89 6.92 -7.94
C PHE A 306 -17.36 7.74 -9.11
N VAL A 307 -17.33 7.12 -10.28
CA VAL A 307 -16.76 7.72 -11.49
C VAL A 307 -17.79 8.55 -12.26
N GLU A 308 -17.31 9.57 -12.96
CA GLU A 308 -18.15 10.51 -13.72
C GLU A 308 -19.02 9.82 -14.78
N SER A 309 -18.50 8.81 -15.46
CA SER A 309 -19.23 8.06 -16.49
C SER A 309 -20.52 7.41 -15.99
N ASN A 310 -20.57 7.06 -14.71
CA ASN A 310 -21.72 6.39 -14.10
C ASN A 310 -22.75 7.36 -13.51
N TYR A 311 -22.34 8.60 -13.25
CA TYR A 311 -23.16 9.60 -12.55
C TYR A 311 -23.09 10.94 -13.23
N SER A 312 -24.09 11.29 -14.04
CA SER A 312 -24.13 12.51 -14.86
C SER A 312 -23.97 13.83 -14.06
N GLY A 313 -24.22 13.78 -12.75
CA GLY A 313 -24.03 14.93 -11.85
C GLY A 313 -22.58 15.25 -11.52
N PHE A 314 -21.62 14.39 -11.85
CA PHE A 314 -20.20 14.55 -11.47
C PHE A 314 -19.35 15.28 -12.51
N SER A 315 -19.91 15.52 -13.68
CA SER A 315 -19.19 16.15 -14.80
C SER A 315 -18.42 17.40 -14.38
N ASN A 316 -17.10 17.37 -14.50
CA ASN A 316 -16.16 18.44 -14.13
C ASN A 316 -16.37 18.99 -12.69
N SER A 317 -16.70 18.13 -11.73
CA SER A 317 -17.00 18.57 -10.36
C SER A 317 -15.87 18.25 -9.42
N ASP A 318 -15.36 19.27 -8.74
CA ASP A 318 -14.57 19.14 -7.54
C ASP A 318 -15.47 19.34 -6.32
N PHE A 319 -15.28 18.55 -5.28
CA PHE A 319 -16.07 18.59 -4.06
C PHE A 319 -15.26 19.15 -2.91
N PHE A 320 -15.67 20.30 -2.39
CA PHE A 320 -14.92 21.08 -1.38
C PHE A 320 -15.45 20.89 0.04
N SER A 321 -16.67 20.41 0.17
CA SER A 321 -17.33 20.20 1.46
C SER A 321 -18.26 19.00 1.41
N SER A 322 -18.46 18.37 2.57
CA SER A 322 -19.47 17.33 2.72
C SER A 322 -20.10 17.38 4.10
N GLU A 323 -21.36 16.99 4.18
CA GLU A 323 -22.12 16.90 5.43
C GLU A 323 -23.09 15.72 5.35
N ILE A 324 -23.27 15.04 6.48
CA ILE A 324 -24.21 13.94 6.62
C ILE A 324 -25.46 14.48 7.31
N VAL A 325 -26.62 14.39 6.65
CA VAL A 325 -27.89 14.79 7.18
C VAL A 325 -28.86 13.63 7.07
N ASN A 326 -29.19 13.00 8.17
CA ASN A 326 -29.98 11.77 8.23
C ASN A 326 -29.40 10.66 7.38
N ASP A 327 -30.12 10.17 6.38
CA ASP A 327 -29.69 9.11 5.46
C ASP A 327 -29.13 9.68 4.14
N GLU A 328 -28.66 10.91 4.14
CA GLU A 328 -28.13 11.57 2.97
C GLU A 328 -26.74 12.18 3.25
N ILE A 329 -25.87 12.10 2.24
CA ILE A 329 -24.58 12.76 2.25
C ILE A 329 -24.61 13.85 1.18
N TRP A 330 -24.37 15.07 1.61
CA TRP A 330 -24.40 16.26 0.79
C TRP A 330 -23.00 16.68 0.45
N PHE A 331 -22.65 16.72 -0.82
CA PHE A 331 -21.36 17.16 -1.32
C PHE A 331 -21.49 18.50 -2.02
N GLY A 332 -20.81 19.52 -1.50
CA GLY A 332 -20.76 20.85 -2.09
C GLY A 332 -19.69 20.98 -3.15
N SER A 333 -20.07 21.48 -4.32
CA SER A 333 -19.22 21.68 -5.48
C SER A 333 -19.39 23.08 -6.07
N ASN A 334 -18.62 23.43 -7.11
CA ASN A 334 -18.74 24.69 -7.83
C ASN A 334 -20.13 24.83 -8.49
N GLY A 335 -20.99 25.64 -7.87
CA GLY A 335 -22.32 25.99 -8.41
C GLY A 335 -23.39 24.90 -8.32
N LYS A 336 -23.10 23.77 -7.65
CA LYS A 336 -24.07 22.68 -7.43
C LYS A 336 -23.81 21.93 -6.14
N VAL A 337 -24.81 21.16 -5.73
CA VAL A 337 -24.72 20.20 -4.63
C VAL A 337 -25.11 18.83 -5.17
N VAL A 338 -24.29 17.83 -4.85
CA VAL A 338 -24.59 16.43 -5.15
C VAL A 338 -24.99 15.75 -3.86
N VAL A 339 -26.11 15.05 -3.86
CA VAL A 339 -26.64 14.36 -2.71
C VAL A 339 -26.66 12.86 -2.98
N TYR A 340 -26.00 12.09 -2.14
CA TYR A 340 -26.09 10.64 -2.14
C TYR A 340 -27.09 10.19 -1.07
N ASN A 341 -28.06 9.40 -1.46
CA ASN A 341 -29.00 8.79 -0.53
C ASN A 341 -28.53 7.38 -0.16
N ILE A 342 -28.20 7.19 1.11
CA ILE A 342 -27.59 5.95 1.64
C ILE A 342 -28.55 4.73 1.50
N ARG A 343 -29.86 4.97 1.65
CA ARG A 343 -30.84 3.85 1.61
C ARG A 343 -31.16 3.40 0.20
N SER A 344 -31.21 4.32 -0.73
CA SER A 344 -31.58 4.02 -2.12
C SER A 344 -30.37 3.79 -3.03
N ASP A 345 -29.17 4.01 -2.49
CA ASP A 345 -27.90 3.88 -3.22
C ASP A 345 -27.88 4.69 -4.52
N PHE A 346 -28.29 5.96 -4.42
CA PHE A 346 -28.50 6.81 -5.58
C PHE A 346 -28.01 8.24 -5.36
N PHE A 347 -27.35 8.80 -6.40
CA PHE A 347 -26.94 10.19 -6.44
C PHE A 347 -27.98 11.05 -7.16
N ARG A 348 -28.19 12.27 -6.64
CA ARG A 348 -28.97 13.34 -7.27
C ARG A 348 -28.23 14.67 -7.20
N THR A 349 -28.50 15.56 -8.12
CA THR A 349 -27.99 16.95 -8.18
C THR A 349 -29.15 17.95 -8.02
#